data_343911d1afbaa88631a7058ba2799e70
#
_entry.id   343911d1afbaa88631a7058ba2799e70
#
_cell.length_a   1.000
_cell.length_b   1.000
_cell.length_c   1.000
_cell.angle_alpha   90.00
_cell.angle_beta   90.00
_cell.angle_gamma   90.00
#
_symmetry.space_group_name_H-M   'P 1'
#
loop_
_entity.id
_entity.type
_entity.pdbx_description
1 polymer ?
#
loop_
_entity_poly.entity_id
_entity_poly.type
_entity_poly.pdbx_seq_one_letter_code
_entity_poly.pdbx_strand_id
1 'polypeptide(L)'
;MDLDASLARLTASGLVSRRGTPPEAAYVFKHALVQDAAYGTLLKSARQQLHASIAEAQVERFPAMADSQPEVIAHHFTEAGLASEAIGYWRRAGQMAATRSAGQEAATFFERALDLLKTLPESQSTLEQGCDLRLELRPILLELGRSSQMLESLHEADVLAERLSDDRRRGLICGFMTVGHSFRAELDEALAAGTRALEIAGRLDVLKTRIVATSLLVQVHYIRGDYDRSAELATGNLAALPADWVYETFGLGGPSSIWDRGCLIQSLAELGRFSEAAKHEAEMIRLAEPTQRAFIISLALHSASVLHLTKGDWAEALARIERSIAMARTGNSGFYLAWVLASSVWPLAQLGEASEALKRLAESEPLLDRLAANGTRASLCWFYGSLGRACMALGRRDEARRLGNRALEFSLSQLGYAAHALHLLGDAATHPEQFDVEAGEGHYRQALAAAERLGMRPLVAHCHLGLGRVCLHRGQRDQASYHLAAATTTYRETGMAYWLAQAEAQMCK
;
A
#
# COMPACT_ATOMS: atom_id res chain seq x y z
N MET A 1 54.71 -0.32 -26.28
CA MET A 1 54.22 -1.38 -27.22
C MET A 1 53.19 -0.69 -28.10
N ASP A 2 53.33 -0.79 -29.42
CA ASP A 2 52.40 -0.16 -30.34
C ASP A 2 51.03 -0.89 -30.25
N LEU A 3 50.00 -0.16 -29.85
CA LEU A 3 48.63 -0.68 -29.65
C LEU A 3 48.05 -1.21 -30.98
N ASP A 4 48.24 -0.47 -32.06
CA ASP A 4 47.71 -0.80 -33.38
C ASP A 4 48.31 -2.09 -33.94
N ALA A 5 49.65 -2.26 -33.78
CA ALA A 5 50.34 -3.49 -34.15
C ALA A 5 49.85 -4.70 -33.34
N SER A 6 49.58 -4.49 -32.04
CA SER A 6 49.06 -5.54 -31.13
C SER A 6 47.65 -5.95 -31.50
N LEU A 7 46.74 -5.00 -31.78
CA LEU A 7 45.37 -5.24 -32.20
C LEU A 7 45.31 -5.92 -33.58
N ALA A 8 46.19 -5.52 -34.50
CA ALA A 8 46.31 -6.18 -35.82
C ALA A 8 46.70 -7.66 -35.66
N ARG A 9 47.65 -7.98 -34.80
CA ARG A 9 48.07 -9.37 -34.52
C ARG A 9 46.97 -10.20 -33.89
N LEU A 10 46.25 -9.64 -32.89
CA LEU A 10 45.11 -10.34 -32.26
C LEU A 10 43.97 -10.58 -33.23
N THR A 11 43.71 -9.66 -34.15
CA THR A 11 42.73 -9.82 -35.22
C THR A 11 43.14 -10.88 -36.23
N ALA A 12 44.41 -10.86 -36.67
CA ALA A 12 44.98 -11.84 -37.59
C ALA A 12 45.00 -13.27 -37.02
N SER A 13 45.27 -13.40 -35.70
CA SER A 13 45.21 -14.68 -34.99
C SER A 13 43.79 -15.23 -34.77
N GLY A 14 42.77 -14.46 -35.13
CA GLY A 14 41.37 -14.86 -34.95
C GLY A 14 40.83 -14.81 -33.50
N LEU A 15 41.60 -14.31 -32.55
CA LEU A 15 41.18 -14.17 -31.14
C LEU A 15 40.17 -13.02 -30.92
N VAL A 16 40.30 -11.96 -31.73
CA VAL A 16 39.50 -10.74 -31.66
C VAL A 16 38.91 -10.44 -33.03
N SER A 17 37.68 -9.99 -33.08
CA SER A 17 37.03 -9.43 -34.28
C SER A 17 37.00 -7.92 -34.19
N ARG A 18 37.25 -7.24 -35.33
CA ARG A 18 37.12 -5.78 -35.42
C ARG A 18 35.81 -5.40 -36.12
N ARG A 19 35.11 -4.42 -35.59
CA ARG A 19 33.96 -3.76 -36.21
C ARG A 19 34.27 -2.27 -36.36
N GLY A 20 34.07 -1.74 -37.56
CA GLY A 20 34.40 -0.34 -37.88
C GLY A 20 35.84 -0.11 -38.28
N THR A 21 36.20 1.16 -38.45
CA THR A 21 37.56 1.63 -38.84
C THR A 21 38.17 2.48 -37.72
N PRO A 22 39.48 2.36 -37.41
CA PRO A 22 40.14 3.25 -36.45
C PRO A 22 39.96 4.73 -36.85
N PRO A 23 39.81 5.66 -35.90
CA PRO A 23 39.93 5.47 -34.44
C PRO A 23 38.64 4.94 -33.75
N GLU A 24 37.53 4.83 -34.44
CA GLU A 24 36.21 4.43 -33.86
C GLU A 24 35.97 2.91 -33.97
N ALA A 25 36.97 2.10 -34.18
CA ALA A 25 36.85 0.66 -34.28
C ALA A 25 36.57 -0.01 -32.91
N ALA A 26 35.55 -0.90 -32.87
CA ALA A 26 35.31 -1.77 -31.72
C ALA A 26 36.02 -3.12 -31.92
N TYR A 27 36.69 -3.61 -30.89
CA TYR A 27 37.37 -4.90 -30.87
C TYR A 27 36.70 -5.82 -29.85
N VAL A 28 36.23 -6.98 -30.28
CA VAL A 28 35.48 -7.92 -29.45
C VAL A 28 36.13 -9.29 -29.47
N PHE A 29 36.38 -9.87 -28.31
CA PHE A 29 36.84 -11.27 -28.24
C PHE A 29 35.85 -12.21 -28.84
N LYS A 30 36.32 -13.15 -29.68
CA LYS A 30 35.43 -14.16 -30.30
C LYS A 30 34.91 -15.21 -29.32
N HIS A 31 35.65 -15.47 -28.25
CA HIS A 31 35.33 -16.44 -27.21
C HIS A 31 35.53 -15.84 -25.83
N ALA A 32 34.49 -15.92 -24.98
CA ALA A 32 34.51 -15.41 -23.60
C ALA A 32 35.65 -16.04 -22.79
N LEU A 33 35.92 -17.34 -22.94
CA LEU A 33 37.01 -18.03 -22.25
C LEU A 33 38.39 -17.43 -22.55
N VAL A 34 38.63 -16.92 -23.77
CA VAL A 34 39.87 -16.25 -24.13
C VAL A 34 39.96 -14.90 -23.46
N GLN A 35 38.86 -14.17 -23.40
CA GLN A 35 38.77 -12.91 -22.65
C GLN A 35 39.07 -13.14 -21.17
N ASP A 36 38.42 -14.11 -20.54
CA ASP A 36 38.58 -14.45 -19.13
C ASP A 36 40.01 -14.88 -18.81
N ALA A 37 40.60 -15.73 -19.67
CA ALA A 37 41.99 -16.16 -19.52
C ALA A 37 42.95 -14.97 -19.63
N ALA A 38 42.81 -14.11 -20.64
CA ALA A 38 43.61 -12.92 -20.81
C ALA A 38 43.50 -11.96 -19.62
N TYR A 39 42.26 -11.70 -19.16
CA TYR A 39 41.96 -10.87 -18.00
C TYR A 39 42.55 -11.47 -16.72
N GLY A 40 42.45 -12.79 -16.53
CA GLY A 40 42.99 -13.53 -15.39
C GLY A 40 44.52 -13.50 -15.29
N THR A 41 45.26 -13.25 -16.38
CA THR A 41 46.72 -13.14 -16.38
C THR A 41 47.21 -11.79 -15.81
N LEU A 42 46.34 -10.79 -15.74
CA LEU A 42 46.70 -9.47 -15.23
C LEU A 42 46.80 -9.47 -13.70
N LEU A 43 47.83 -8.85 -13.15
CA LEU A 43 47.91 -8.60 -11.72
C LEU A 43 46.73 -7.71 -11.27
N LYS A 44 46.28 -7.91 -10.04
CA LYS A 44 45.16 -7.13 -9.48
C LYS A 44 45.37 -5.61 -9.64
N SER A 45 46.55 -5.12 -9.32
CA SER A 45 46.89 -3.70 -9.45
C SER A 45 46.81 -3.20 -10.90
N ALA A 46 47.27 -4.00 -11.87
CA ALA A 46 47.17 -3.66 -13.29
C ALA A 46 45.71 -3.61 -13.78
N ARG A 47 44.86 -4.56 -13.33
CA ARG A 47 43.41 -4.53 -13.62
C ARG A 47 42.78 -3.28 -13.05
N GLN A 48 43.07 -2.95 -11.79
CA GLN A 48 42.53 -1.74 -11.15
C GLN A 48 42.93 -0.46 -11.91
N GLN A 49 44.20 -0.34 -12.32
CA GLN A 49 44.64 0.81 -13.11
C GLN A 49 43.97 0.91 -14.48
N LEU A 50 43.78 -0.23 -15.17
CA LEU A 50 43.09 -0.27 -16.45
C LEU A 50 41.61 0.15 -16.30
N HIS A 51 40.92 -0.38 -15.32
CA HIS A 51 39.55 0.00 -15.05
C HIS A 51 39.40 1.48 -14.68
N ALA A 52 40.30 2.03 -13.87
CA ALA A 52 40.34 3.46 -13.56
C ALA A 52 40.51 4.31 -14.83
N SER A 53 41.53 3.99 -15.65
CA SER A 53 41.78 4.71 -16.90
C SER A 53 40.60 4.61 -17.91
N ILE A 54 39.92 3.46 -17.98
CA ILE A 54 38.75 3.29 -18.83
C ILE A 54 37.59 4.18 -18.33
N ALA A 55 37.31 4.16 -17.02
CA ALA A 55 36.25 4.98 -16.44
C ALA A 55 36.48 6.48 -16.66
N GLU A 56 37.70 6.94 -16.36
CA GLU A 56 38.10 8.33 -16.57
C GLU A 56 38.00 8.75 -18.05
N ALA A 57 38.49 7.92 -18.96
CA ALA A 57 38.40 8.19 -20.39
C ALA A 57 36.94 8.22 -20.89
N GLN A 58 36.09 7.35 -20.38
CA GLN A 58 34.67 7.35 -20.73
C GLN A 58 33.97 8.60 -20.22
N VAL A 59 34.24 9.04 -19.01
CA VAL A 59 33.68 10.26 -18.44
C VAL A 59 34.15 11.50 -19.18
N GLU A 60 35.45 11.60 -19.48
CA GLU A 60 36.02 12.78 -20.11
C GLU A 60 35.72 12.88 -21.61
N ARG A 61 35.83 11.77 -22.34
CA ARG A 61 35.76 11.77 -23.81
C ARG A 61 34.40 11.41 -24.36
N PHE A 62 33.58 10.69 -23.59
CA PHE A 62 32.29 10.20 -23.99
C PHE A 62 31.19 10.54 -22.97
N PRO A 63 30.99 11.82 -22.60
CA PRO A 63 30.04 12.20 -21.56
C PRO A 63 28.59 11.75 -21.85
N ALA A 64 28.17 11.76 -23.12
CA ALA A 64 26.84 11.30 -23.51
C ALA A 64 26.64 9.78 -23.23
N MET A 65 27.69 8.97 -23.34
CA MET A 65 27.68 7.56 -22.97
C MET A 65 27.66 7.42 -21.44
N ALA A 66 28.49 8.19 -20.73
CA ALA A 66 28.51 8.18 -19.27
C ALA A 66 27.15 8.58 -18.66
N ASP A 67 26.43 9.49 -19.32
CA ASP A 67 25.09 9.89 -18.91
C ASP A 67 24.01 8.85 -19.25
N SER A 68 24.12 8.15 -20.38
CA SER A 68 23.12 7.17 -20.82
C SER A 68 23.34 5.74 -20.27
N GLN A 69 24.55 5.40 -19.85
CA GLN A 69 24.96 4.08 -19.34
C GLN A 69 25.80 4.22 -18.06
N PRO A 70 25.28 4.87 -17.00
CA PRO A 70 26.07 5.10 -15.77
C PRO A 70 26.46 3.79 -15.07
N GLU A 71 25.74 2.69 -15.27
CA GLU A 71 26.07 1.36 -14.73
C GLU A 71 27.40 0.82 -15.25
N VAL A 72 27.76 1.14 -16.51
CA VAL A 72 29.06 0.73 -17.10
C VAL A 72 30.21 1.45 -16.40
N ILE A 73 30.04 2.75 -16.21
CA ILE A 73 31.04 3.59 -15.51
C ILE A 73 31.18 3.14 -14.05
N ALA A 74 30.04 2.91 -13.38
CA ALA A 74 30.01 2.42 -12.00
C ALA A 74 30.74 1.09 -11.84
N HIS A 75 30.56 0.17 -12.79
CA HIS A 75 31.29 -1.11 -12.81
C HIS A 75 32.81 -0.89 -12.90
N HIS A 76 33.28 -0.06 -13.83
CA HIS A 76 34.70 0.20 -13.98
C HIS A 76 35.29 0.86 -12.73
N PHE A 77 34.66 1.84 -12.11
CA PHE A 77 35.11 2.42 -10.85
C PHE A 77 35.13 1.41 -9.69
N THR A 78 34.11 0.50 -9.67
CA THR A 78 34.08 -0.59 -8.66
C THR A 78 35.29 -1.52 -8.82
N GLU A 79 35.58 -1.98 -10.03
CA GLU A 79 36.72 -2.85 -10.33
C GLU A 79 38.08 -2.13 -10.12
N ALA A 80 38.10 -0.83 -10.29
CA ALA A 80 39.26 0.01 -9.97
C ALA A 80 39.51 0.16 -8.46
N GLY A 81 38.49 -0.15 -7.61
CA GLY A 81 38.57 0.09 -6.17
C GLY A 81 38.29 1.56 -5.77
N LEU A 82 37.76 2.35 -6.69
CA LEU A 82 37.38 3.76 -6.50
C LEU A 82 35.94 3.84 -6.02
N ALA A 83 35.73 3.44 -4.76
CA ALA A 83 34.37 3.25 -4.19
C ALA A 83 33.57 4.55 -4.16
N SER A 84 34.16 5.70 -3.85
CA SER A 84 33.45 6.99 -3.78
C SER A 84 32.85 7.38 -5.12
N GLU A 85 33.60 7.22 -6.21
CA GLU A 85 33.15 7.51 -7.57
C GLU A 85 32.11 6.51 -8.03
N ALA A 86 32.32 5.21 -7.74
CA ALA A 86 31.42 4.15 -8.10
C ALA A 86 30.03 4.34 -7.48
N ILE A 87 29.94 4.74 -6.21
CA ILE A 87 28.66 4.98 -5.50
C ILE A 87 27.82 6.03 -6.24
N GLY A 88 28.43 7.13 -6.67
CA GLY A 88 27.73 8.18 -7.41
C GLY A 88 27.10 7.68 -8.71
N TYR A 89 27.83 6.86 -9.49
CA TYR A 89 27.35 6.29 -10.75
C TYR A 89 26.34 5.17 -10.53
N TRP A 90 26.50 4.30 -9.51
CA TRP A 90 25.48 3.31 -9.14
C TRP A 90 24.17 3.98 -8.71
N ARG A 91 24.21 5.07 -7.94
CA ARG A 91 23.04 5.87 -7.59
C ARG A 91 22.32 6.40 -8.84
N ARG A 92 23.07 6.99 -9.79
CA ARG A 92 22.51 7.48 -11.07
C ARG A 92 21.90 6.34 -11.89
N ALA A 93 22.56 5.19 -11.97
CA ALA A 93 22.04 4.00 -12.63
C ALA A 93 20.71 3.54 -12.00
N GLY A 94 20.63 3.52 -10.67
CA GLY A 94 19.41 3.20 -9.91
C GLY A 94 18.28 4.18 -10.21
N GLN A 95 18.54 5.47 -10.21
CA GLN A 95 17.56 6.52 -10.55
C GLN A 95 17.05 6.38 -11.99
N MET A 96 17.94 6.13 -12.95
CA MET A 96 17.56 5.93 -14.34
C MET A 96 16.75 4.65 -14.57
N ALA A 97 17.10 3.56 -13.92
CA ALA A 97 16.33 2.32 -13.97
C ALA A 97 14.93 2.53 -13.37
N ALA A 98 14.81 3.25 -12.26
CA ALA A 98 13.53 3.60 -11.64
C ALA A 98 12.63 4.41 -12.58
N THR A 99 13.18 5.42 -13.28
CA THR A 99 12.40 6.22 -14.25
C THR A 99 11.89 5.41 -15.45
N ARG A 100 12.57 4.32 -15.79
CA ARG A 100 12.17 3.37 -16.86
C ARG A 100 11.26 2.24 -16.34
N SER A 101 10.84 2.29 -15.07
CA SER A 101 10.07 1.24 -14.41
C SER A 101 10.78 -0.13 -14.36
N ALA A 102 12.12 -0.14 -14.42
CA ALA A 102 12.95 -1.33 -14.28
C ALA A 102 13.31 -1.55 -12.78
N GLY A 103 12.29 -1.79 -11.94
CA GLY A 103 12.42 -1.79 -10.48
C GLY A 103 13.45 -2.79 -9.95
N GLN A 104 13.55 -3.99 -10.54
CA GLN A 104 14.54 -5.00 -10.12
C GLN A 104 15.98 -4.53 -10.36
N GLU A 105 16.25 -3.91 -11.51
CA GLU A 105 17.56 -3.35 -11.84
C GLU A 105 17.89 -2.16 -10.92
N ALA A 106 16.90 -1.27 -10.71
CA ALA A 106 17.04 -0.13 -9.81
C ALA A 106 17.43 -0.58 -8.39
N ALA A 107 16.72 -1.56 -7.82
CA ALA A 107 17.05 -2.11 -6.50
C ALA A 107 18.49 -2.64 -6.47
N THR A 108 18.89 -3.44 -7.47
CA THR A 108 20.24 -3.99 -7.56
C THR A 108 21.31 -2.90 -7.60
N PHE A 109 21.10 -1.81 -8.32
CA PHE A 109 22.06 -0.72 -8.41
C PHE A 109 22.19 0.07 -7.10
N PHE A 110 21.07 0.35 -6.42
CA PHE A 110 21.11 0.96 -5.10
C PHE A 110 21.77 0.05 -4.05
N GLU A 111 21.49 -1.25 -4.07
CA GLU A 111 22.11 -2.24 -3.18
C GLU A 111 23.64 -2.27 -3.37
N ARG A 112 24.13 -2.25 -4.63
CA ARG A 112 25.57 -2.15 -4.92
C ARG A 112 26.19 -0.86 -4.39
N ALA A 113 25.50 0.27 -4.53
CA ALA A 113 25.96 1.54 -3.95
C ALA A 113 26.07 1.46 -2.43
N LEU A 114 25.08 0.86 -1.76
CA LEU A 114 25.09 0.67 -0.30
C LEU A 114 26.19 -0.29 0.16
N ASP A 115 26.47 -1.36 -0.58
CA ASP A 115 27.54 -2.29 -0.23
C ASP A 115 28.91 -1.66 -0.38
N LEU A 116 29.15 -0.86 -1.41
CA LEU A 116 30.38 -0.08 -1.56
C LEU A 116 30.51 0.97 -0.45
N LEU A 117 29.42 1.62 -0.06
CA LEU A 117 29.43 2.62 1.01
C LEU A 117 29.92 2.04 2.35
N LYS A 118 29.60 0.77 2.63
CA LYS A 118 30.09 0.05 3.84
C LYS A 118 31.61 -0.14 3.85
N THR A 119 32.27 -0.06 2.69
CA THR A 119 33.76 -0.20 2.59
C THR A 119 34.49 1.10 2.86
N LEU A 120 33.80 2.22 2.86
CA LEU A 120 34.41 3.54 3.10
C LEU A 120 34.51 3.83 4.60
N PRO A 121 35.51 4.63 5.01
CA PRO A 121 35.60 5.14 6.38
C PRO A 121 34.34 5.93 6.72
N GLU A 122 33.88 5.77 7.95
CA GLU A 122 32.73 6.52 8.44
C GLU A 122 33.07 8.02 8.54
N SER A 123 32.13 8.83 8.01
CA SER A 123 32.19 10.29 8.02
C SER A 123 30.78 10.84 7.95
N GLN A 124 30.59 12.12 8.22
CA GLN A 124 29.30 12.77 8.05
C GLN A 124 28.75 12.54 6.62
N SER A 125 29.58 12.69 5.60
CA SER A 125 29.20 12.50 4.20
C SER A 125 28.74 11.05 3.90
N THR A 126 29.43 10.03 4.43
CA THR A 126 29.03 8.63 4.21
C THR A 126 27.75 8.27 4.96
N LEU A 127 27.51 8.85 6.15
CA LEU A 127 26.25 8.69 6.88
C LEU A 127 25.07 9.33 6.12
N GLU A 128 25.27 10.56 5.59
CA GLU A 128 24.26 11.25 4.77
C GLU A 128 23.92 10.46 3.49
N GLN A 129 24.93 9.99 2.75
CA GLN A 129 24.76 9.17 1.57
C GLN A 129 24.03 7.86 1.90
N GLY A 130 24.34 7.25 3.05
CA GLY A 130 23.68 6.04 3.54
C GLY A 130 22.19 6.24 3.79
N CYS A 131 21.79 7.38 4.36
CA CYS A 131 20.37 7.75 4.51
C CYS A 131 19.71 7.99 3.15
N ASP A 132 20.33 8.80 2.29
CA ASP A 132 19.73 9.22 1.02
C ASP A 132 19.51 8.02 0.08
N LEU A 133 20.50 7.11 -0.06
CA LEU A 133 20.38 5.90 -0.87
C LEU A 133 19.21 5.00 -0.41
N ARG A 134 19.01 4.86 0.91
CA ARG A 134 17.92 4.05 1.47
C ARG A 134 16.55 4.69 1.25
N LEU A 135 16.48 6.01 1.35
CA LEU A 135 15.25 6.75 1.05
C LEU A 135 14.87 6.67 -0.43
N GLU A 136 15.86 6.66 -1.33
CA GLU A 136 15.64 6.48 -2.77
C GLU A 136 15.27 5.03 -3.14
N LEU A 137 15.83 4.05 -2.44
CA LEU A 137 15.53 2.63 -2.62
C LEU A 137 14.11 2.27 -2.13
N ARG A 138 13.59 2.97 -1.12
CA ARG A 138 12.30 2.69 -0.48
C ARG A 138 11.12 2.51 -1.45
N PRO A 139 10.80 3.45 -2.36
CA PRO A 139 9.64 3.31 -3.24
C PRO A 139 9.76 2.10 -4.17
N ILE A 140 10.98 1.77 -4.58
CA ILE A 140 11.29 0.63 -5.44
C ILE A 140 11.00 -0.69 -4.71
N LEU A 141 11.45 -0.81 -3.46
CA LEU A 141 11.16 -2.00 -2.64
C LEU A 141 9.66 -2.17 -2.38
N LEU A 142 8.94 -1.07 -2.20
CA LEU A 142 7.49 -1.08 -2.03
C LEU A 142 6.78 -1.59 -3.30
N GLU A 143 7.15 -1.09 -4.48
CA GLU A 143 6.60 -1.53 -5.77
C GLU A 143 6.90 -3.00 -6.06
N LEU A 144 8.08 -3.50 -5.66
CA LEU A 144 8.48 -4.90 -5.77
C LEU A 144 7.82 -5.81 -4.72
N GLY A 145 7.02 -5.27 -3.80
CA GLY A 145 6.41 -6.04 -2.71
C GLY A 145 7.39 -6.51 -1.63
N ARG A 146 8.60 -5.93 -1.57
CA ARG A 146 9.65 -6.29 -0.60
C ARG A 146 9.52 -5.48 0.69
N SER A 147 8.34 -5.52 1.32
CA SER A 147 8.00 -4.67 2.47
C SER A 147 8.89 -4.88 3.69
N SER A 148 9.34 -6.12 3.95
CA SER A 148 10.28 -6.42 5.04
C SER A 148 11.63 -5.76 4.83
N GLN A 149 12.22 -5.93 3.64
CA GLN A 149 13.51 -5.32 3.28
C GLN A 149 13.43 -3.79 3.29
N MET A 150 12.28 -3.22 2.88
CA MET A 150 12.04 -1.78 2.96
C MET A 150 12.08 -1.29 4.41
N LEU A 151 11.40 -1.96 5.34
CA LEU A 151 11.42 -1.58 6.76
C LEU A 151 12.80 -1.73 7.39
N GLU A 152 13.52 -2.82 7.11
CA GLU A 152 14.92 -3.00 7.56
C GLU A 152 15.81 -1.85 7.08
N SER A 153 15.70 -1.49 5.80
CA SER A 153 16.43 -0.37 5.21
C SER A 153 16.08 0.98 5.86
N LEU A 154 14.80 1.20 6.20
CA LEU A 154 14.37 2.41 6.91
C LEU A 154 14.86 2.44 8.36
N HIS A 155 14.89 1.31 9.07
CA HIS A 155 15.47 1.23 10.41
C HIS A 155 16.97 1.58 10.40
N GLU A 156 17.72 1.04 9.44
CA GLU A 156 19.13 1.42 9.26
C GLU A 156 19.27 2.92 8.96
N ALA A 157 18.39 3.48 8.13
CA ALA A 157 18.39 4.91 7.83
C ALA A 157 18.09 5.77 9.07
N ASP A 158 17.18 5.36 9.96
CA ASP A 158 16.86 6.09 11.21
C ASP A 158 18.08 6.13 12.15
N VAL A 159 18.79 5.00 12.28
CA VAL A 159 20.04 4.94 13.08
C VAL A 159 21.10 5.90 12.53
N LEU A 160 21.27 5.98 11.21
CA LEU A 160 22.22 6.91 10.59
C LEU A 160 21.80 8.37 10.79
N ALA A 161 20.51 8.67 10.62
CA ALA A 161 19.95 10.00 10.82
C ALA A 161 20.03 10.46 12.30
N GLU A 162 19.90 9.53 13.25
CA GLU A 162 20.12 9.79 14.67
C GLU A 162 21.56 10.19 14.96
N ARG A 163 22.54 9.47 14.39
CA ARG A 163 23.97 9.77 14.53
C ARG A 163 24.34 11.12 13.91
N LEU A 164 23.64 11.51 12.83
CA LEU A 164 23.75 12.83 12.21
C LEU A 164 23.06 13.94 13.01
N SER A 165 22.27 13.61 14.03
CA SER A 165 21.35 14.53 14.71
C SER A 165 20.42 15.27 13.73
N ASP A 166 20.01 14.59 12.63
CA ASP A 166 19.16 15.14 11.57
C ASP A 166 17.68 14.80 11.83
N ASP A 167 17.05 15.61 12.66
CA ASP A 167 15.62 15.44 13.00
C ASP A 167 14.72 15.56 11.77
N ARG A 168 15.10 16.27 10.69
CA ARG A 168 14.31 16.35 9.47
C ARG A 168 14.26 15.01 8.75
N ARG A 169 15.43 14.36 8.54
CA ARG A 169 15.49 13.01 7.97
C ARG A 169 14.75 12.01 8.86
N ARG A 170 14.95 12.08 10.19
CA ARG A 170 14.28 11.19 11.15
C ARG A 170 12.77 11.28 11.07
N GLY A 171 12.20 12.49 11.02
CA GLY A 171 10.76 12.69 10.86
C GLY A 171 10.21 12.09 9.57
N LEU A 172 10.93 12.24 8.45
CA LEU A 172 10.56 11.64 7.16
C LEU A 172 10.63 10.10 7.21
N ILE A 173 11.69 9.55 7.76
CA ILE A 173 11.90 8.10 7.90
C ILE A 173 10.80 7.50 8.78
N CYS A 174 10.49 8.10 9.94
CA CYS A 174 9.40 7.66 10.81
C CYS A 174 8.04 7.69 10.08
N GLY A 175 7.79 8.69 9.24
CA GLY A 175 6.60 8.73 8.39
C GLY A 175 6.54 7.54 7.42
N PHE A 176 7.64 7.21 6.74
CA PHE A 176 7.70 6.05 5.85
C PHE A 176 7.60 4.71 6.59
N MET A 177 8.16 4.60 7.79
CA MET A 177 7.99 3.43 8.66
C MET A 177 6.52 3.26 9.05
N THR A 178 5.80 4.35 9.36
CA THR A 178 4.36 4.33 9.63
C THR A 178 3.59 3.67 8.47
N VAL A 179 3.89 4.07 7.23
CA VAL A 179 3.27 3.47 6.04
C VAL A 179 3.62 1.99 5.91
N GLY A 180 4.90 1.64 6.06
CA GLY A 180 5.38 0.26 5.94
C GLY A 180 4.73 -0.68 6.94
N HIS A 181 4.70 -0.31 8.21
CA HIS A 181 4.03 -1.06 9.28
C HIS A 181 2.51 -1.12 9.07
N SER A 182 1.88 -0.03 8.59
CA SER A 182 0.45 -0.03 8.28
C SER A 182 0.09 -1.07 7.22
N PHE A 183 0.85 -1.16 6.11
CA PHE A 183 0.60 -2.18 5.08
C PHE A 183 0.73 -3.62 5.58
N ARG A 184 1.57 -3.86 6.59
CA ARG A 184 1.76 -5.16 7.23
C ARG A 184 0.73 -5.45 8.33
N ALA A 185 -0.15 -4.49 8.65
CA ALA A 185 -1.06 -4.50 9.79
C ALA A 185 -0.35 -4.61 11.17
N GLU A 186 0.88 -4.13 11.26
CA GLU A 186 1.67 -3.95 12.48
C GLU A 186 1.31 -2.58 13.06
N LEU A 187 0.06 -2.45 13.60
CA LEU A 187 -0.53 -1.13 13.86
C LEU A 187 0.00 -0.46 15.12
N ASP A 188 0.54 -1.20 16.08
CA ASP A 188 1.18 -0.62 17.27
C ASP A 188 2.53 0.00 16.89
N GLU A 189 3.31 -0.66 16.05
CA GLU A 189 4.56 -0.15 15.47
C GLU A 189 4.30 1.06 14.56
N ALA A 190 3.25 0.99 13.74
CA ALA A 190 2.83 2.11 12.90
C ALA A 190 2.45 3.33 13.75
N LEU A 191 1.69 3.12 14.83
CA LEU A 191 1.30 4.19 15.75
C LEU A 191 2.52 4.81 16.45
N ALA A 192 3.45 3.98 16.93
CA ALA A 192 4.68 4.44 17.56
C ALA A 192 5.54 5.29 16.60
N ALA A 193 5.73 4.81 15.35
CA ALA A 193 6.48 5.54 14.34
C ALA A 193 5.80 6.87 13.95
N GLY A 194 4.48 6.85 13.73
CA GLY A 194 3.71 8.05 13.39
C GLY A 194 3.70 9.09 14.51
N THR A 195 3.56 8.65 15.75
CA THR A 195 3.64 9.54 16.93
C THR A 195 5.01 10.18 17.02
N ARG A 196 6.09 9.41 16.85
CA ARG A 196 7.45 9.95 16.84
C ARG A 196 7.65 10.96 15.71
N ALA A 197 7.11 10.69 14.49
CA ALA A 197 7.14 11.64 13.39
C ALA A 197 6.43 12.96 13.77
N LEU A 198 5.28 12.88 14.42
CA LEU A 198 4.52 14.04 14.86
C LEU A 198 5.24 14.84 15.97
N GLU A 199 5.88 14.17 16.93
CA GLU A 199 6.71 14.80 17.96
C GLU A 199 7.90 15.55 17.37
N ILE A 200 8.59 14.94 16.41
CA ILE A 200 9.70 15.59 15.67
C ILE A 200 9.18 16.80 14.92
N ALA A 201 8.05 16.68 14.22
CA ALA A 201 7.42 17.79 13.52
C ALA A 201 7.07 18.96 14.45
N GLY A 202 6.59 18.65 15.66
CA GLY A 202 6.31 19.64 16.69
C GLY A 202 7.57 20.39 17.18
N ARG A 203 8.68 19.66 17.40
CA ARG A 203 9.96 20.29 17.81
C ARG A 203 10.55 21.19 16.72
N LEU A 204 10.40 20.78 15.45
CA LEU A 204 10.91 21.56 14.31
C LEU A 204 10.00 22.74 13.94
N ASP A 205 8.79 22.80 14.51
CA ASP A 205 7.73 23.76 14.15
C ASP A 205 7.46 23.86 12.63
N VAL A 206 7.51 22.72 11.94
CA VAL A 206 7.30 22.63 10.49
C VAL A 206 5.89 22.12 10.20
N LEU A 207 4.98 23.05 9.83
CA LEU A 207 3.57 22.74 9.54
C LEU A 207 3.42 21.61 8.52
N LYS A 208 4.21 21.62 7.46
CA LYS A 208 4.20 20.57 6.41
C LYS A 208 4.41 19.17 7.00
N THR A 209 5.44 18.99 7.82
CA THR A 209 5.77 17.70 8.45
C THR A 209 4.67 17.27 9.42
N ARG A 210 4.08 18.23 10.15
CA ARG A 210 2.96 17.97 11.06
C ARG A 210 1.73 17.48 10.30
N ILE A 211 1.37 18.11 9.18
CA ILE A 211 0.24 17.70 8.34
C ILE A 211 0.46 16.27 7.84
N VAL A 212 1.64 15.96 7.30
CA VAL A 212 1.96 14.62 6.80
C VAL A 212 1.88 13.56 7.90
N ALA A 213 2.54 13.80 9.03
CA ALA A 213 2.54 12.88 10.16
C ALA A 213 1.11 12.64 10.70
N THR A 214 0.29 13.70 10.76
CA THR A 214 -1.12 13.58 11.18
C THR A 214 -1.93 12.77 10.16
N SER A 215 -1.79 13.00 8.84
CA SER A 215 -2.47 12.20 7.81
C SER A 215 -2.14 10.71 7.93
N LEU A 216 -0.89 10.37 8.22
CA LEU A 216 -0.49 8.97 8.41
C LEU A 216 -1.13 8.37 9.67
N LEU A 217 -1.18 9.11 10.78
CA LEU A 217 -1.85 8.68 12.00
C LEU A 217 -3.37 8.54 11.81
N VAL A 218 -4.01 9.41 11.03
CA VAL A 218 -5.42 9.28 10.64
C VAL A 218 -5.69 7.91 10.02
N GLN A 219 -4.84 7.49 9.09
CA GLN A 219 -4.96 6.18 8.44
C GLN A 219 -4.73 5.03 9.43
N VAL A 220 -3.72 5.12 10.30
CA VAL A 220 -3.43 4.08 11.31
C VAL A 220 -4.63 3.88 12.24
N HIS A 221 -5.19 4.98 12.78
CA HIS A 221 -6.35 4.91 13.65
C HIS A 221 -7.58 4.34 12.94
N TYR A 222 -7.82 4.74 11.68
CA TYR A 222 -8.91 4.16 10.88
C TYR A 222 -8.75 2.65 10.71
N ILE A 223 -7.59 2.15 10.28
CA ILE A 223 -7.35 0.71 10.07
C ILE A 223 -7.47 -0.07 11.38
N ARG A 224 -7.03 0.52 12.50
CA ARG A 224 -7.14 -0.07 13.84
C ARG A 224 -8.59 -0.20 14.33
N GLY A 225 -9.47 0.67 13.85
CA GLY A 225 -10.86 0.77 14.29
C GLY A 225 -11.11 1.90 15.31
N ASP A 226 -10.14 2.75 15.57
CA ASP A 226 -10.27 3.93 16.44
C ASP A 226 -10.94 5.08 15.66
N TYR A 227 -12.19 4.86 15.23
CA TYR A 227 -12.89 5.72 14.26
C TYR A 227 -13.11 7.15 14.75
N ASP A 228 -13.46 7.35 16.03
CA ASP A 228 -13.62 8.69 16.61
C ASP A 228 -12.29 9.45 16.57
N ARG A 229 -11.19 8.79 16.93
CA ARG A 229 -9.86 9.42 16.91
C ARG A 229 -9.39 9.72 15.48
N SER A 230 -9.64 8.81 14.55
CA SER A 230 -9.38 9.05 13.13
C SER A 230 -10.14 10.26 12.60
N ALA A 231 -11.44 10.35 12.92
CA ALA A 231 -12.29 11.47 12.50
C ALA A 231 -11.87 12.81 13.13
N GLU A 232 -11.52 12.82 14.41
CA GLU A 232 -10.99 13.99 15.10
C GLU A 232 -9.71 14.52 14.47
N LEU A 233 -8.72 13.63 14.28
CA LEU A 233 -7.43 13.98 13.68
C LEU A 233 -7.59 14.46 12.25
N ALA A 234 -8.41 13.77 11.44
CA ALA A 234 -8.67 14.16 10.04
C ALA A 234 -9.32 15.55 9.97
N THR A 235 -10.33 15.81 10.80
CA THR A 235 -11.01 17.11 10.85
C THR A 235 -10.05 18.23 11.25
N GLY A 236 -9.24 18.00 12.30
CA GLY A 236 -8.24 18.97 12.75
C GLY A 236 -7.17 19.25 11.71
N ASN A 237 -6.70 18.19 11.02
CA ASN A 237 -5.66 18.31 9.99
C ASN A 237 -6.18 19.04 8.74
N LEU A 238 -7.41 18.75 8.32
CA LEU A 238 -8.08 19.46 7.21
C LEU A 238 -8.31 20.94 7.52
N ALA A 239 -8.64 21.28 8.76
CA ALA A 239 -8.79 22.67 9.20
C ALA A 239 -7.44 23.41 9.26
N ALA A 240 -6.36 22.73 9.55
CA ALA A 240 -5.01 23.30 9.61
C ALA A 240 -4.33 23.42 8.22
N LEU A 241 -4.89 22.78 7.19
CA LEU A 241 -4.30 22.74 5.84
C LEU A 241 -4.49 24.11 5.15
N PRO A 242 -3.41 24.80 4.75
CA PRO A 242 -3.51 26.04 3.97
C PRO A 242 -4.25 25.83 2.64
N ALA A 243 -5.00 26.81 2.19
CA ALA A 243 -5.81 26.69 0.98
C ALA A 243 -4.99 26.46 -0.30
N ASP A 244 -3.77 27.01 -0.36
CA ASP A 244 -2.81 26.82 -1.45
C ASP A 244 -2.15 25.43 -1.44
N TRP A 245 -2.26 24.68 -0.34
CA TRP A 245 -1.70 23.31 -0.21
C TRP A 245 -2.70 22.18 -0.49
N VAL A 246 -3.91 22.51 -0.88
CA VAL A 246 -5.00 21.53 -1.09
C VAL A 246 -4.61 20.40 -2.06
N TYR A 247 -3.77 20.68 -3.05
CA TYR A 247 -3.29 19.71 -4.04
C TYR A 247 -1.86 19.19 -3.78
N GLU A 248 -1.21 19.67 -2.71
CA GLU A 248 0.14 19.24 -2.38
C GLU A 248 0.16 17.82 -1.84
N THR A 249 1.08 17.00 -2.35
CA THR A 249 1.21 15.58 -1.96
C THR A 249 2.21 15.36 -0.83
N PHE A 250 3.15 16.28 -0.66
CA PHE A 250 4.21 16.23 0.35
C PHE A 250 5.03 14.92 0.36
N GLY A 251 5.11 14.22 -0.78
CA GLY A 251 5.77 12.92 -0.90
C GLY A 251 4.89 11.71 -0.55
N LEU A 252 3.61 11.92 -0.23
CA LEU A 252 2.59 10.90 -0.16
C LEU A 252 2.08 10.53 -1.56
N GLY A 253 1.39 9.40 -1.70
CA GLY A 253 0.79 8.96 -2.95
C GLY A 253 -0.29 9.90 -3.50
N GLY A 254 -0.85 10.76 -2.64
CA GLY A 254 -1.87 11.76 -2.98
C GLY A 254 -1.90 12.91 -1.98
N PRO A 255 -2.71 13.96 -2.27
CA PRO A 255 -2.87 15.10 -1.36
C PRO A 255 -3.48 14.70 -0.01
N SER A 256 -2.96 15.25 1.09
CA SER A 256 -3.53 15.06 2.43
C SER A 256 -5.01 15.46 2.49
N SER A 257 -5.41 16.49 1.73
CA SER A 257 -6.81 16.92 1.60
C SER A 257 -7.76 15.82 1.13
N ILE A 258 -7.28 14.86 0.33
CA ILE A 258 -8.06 13.74 -0.20
C ILE A 258 -7.91 12.52 0.70
N TRP A 259 -6.70 12.19 1.16
CA TRP A 259 -6.45 11.08 2.06
C TRP A 259 -7.23 11.20 3.37
N ASP A 260 -7.14 12.36 4.03
CA ASP A 260 -7.79 12.59 5.31
C ASP A 260 -9.31 12.58 5.17
N ARG A 261 -9.86 13.17 4.08
CA ARG A 261 -11.30 13.08 3.79
C ARG A 261 -11.74 11.64 3.52
N GLY A 262 -10.93 10.84 2.83
CA GLY A 262 -11.22 9.43 2.61
C GLY A 262 -11.36 8.66 3.90
N CYS A 263 -10.39 8.77 4.81
CA CYS A 263 -10.45 8.14 6.12
C CYS A 263 -11.58 8.71 7.00
N LEU A 264 -11.84 10.02 6.91
CA LEU A 264 -12.94 10.68 7.63
C LEU A 264 -14.30 10.14 7.19
N ILE A 265 -14.56 10.06 5.89
CA ILE A 265 -15.81 9.51 5.33
C ILE A 265 -16.03 8.08 5.83
N GLN A 266 -15.00 7.24 5.74
CA GLN A 266 -15.08 5.85 6.13
C GLN A 266 -15.27 5.71 7.65
N SER A 267 -14.57 6.51 8.47
CA SER A 267 -14.75 6.52 9.93
C SER A 267 -16.15 6.97 10.33
N LEU A 268 -16.66 8.04 9.71
CA LEU A 268 -18.01 8.53 9.95
C LEU A 268 -19.08 7.52 9.51
N ALA A 269 -18.84 6.77 8.46
CA ALA A 269 -19.73 5.70 8.01
C ALA A 269 -19.80 4.57 9.05
N GLU A 270 -18.67 4.13 9.61
CA GLU A 270 -18.65 3.12 10.67
C GLU A 270 -19.33 3.60 11.95
N LEU A 271 -19.25 4.91 12.27
CA LEU A 271 -19.94 5.53 13.39
C LEU A 271 -21.45 5.78 13.13
N GLY A 272 -21.96 5.55 11.91
CA GLY A 272 -23.34 5.82 11.51
C GLY A 272 -23.65 7.32 11.29
N ARG A 273 -22.62 8.18 11.13
CA ARG A 273 -22.74 9.63 10.90
C ARG A 273 -22.81 9.95 9.40
N PHE A 274 -23.74 9.29 8.68
CA PHE A 274 -23.79 9.31 7.20
C PHE A 274 -24.03 10.69 6.59
N SER A 275 -24.87 11.52 7.23
CA SER A 275 -25.15 12.88 6.72
C SER A 275 -23.91 13.78 6.74
N GLU A 276 -23.02 13.57 7.69
CA GLU A 276 -21.74 14.29 7.80
C GLU A 276 -20.74 13.73 6.79
N ALA A 277 -20.63 12.41 6.69
CA ALA A 277 -19.81 11.74 5.69
C ALA A 277 -20.13 12.19 4.25
N ALA A 278 -21.41 12.35 3.91
CA ALA A 278 -21.85 12.78 2.58
C ALA A 278 -21.37 14.21 2.22
N LYS A 279 -21.25 15.12 3.20
CA LYS A 279 -20.66 16.46 2.95
C LYS A 279 -19.21 16.36 2.55
N HIS A 280 -18.44 15.51 3.24
CA HIS A 280 -17.01 15.30 2.95
C HIS A 280 -16.83 14.54 1.63
N GLU A 281 -17.74 13.62 1.27
CA GLU A 281 -17.76 12.93 -0.01
C GLU A 281 -17.85 13.91 -1.18
N ALA A 282 -18.86 14.80 -1.16
CA ALA A 282 -19.05 15.78 -2.22
C ALA A 282 -17.82 16.67 -2.42
N GLU A 283 -17.21 17.12 -1.33
CA GLU A 283 -16.00 17.94 -1.38
C GLU A 283 -14.79 17.15 -1.85
N MET A 284 -14.62 15.89 -1.42
CA MET A 284 -13.51 15.04 -1.84
C MET A 284 -13.53 14.77 -3.35
N ILE A 285 -14.70 14.45 -3.91
CA ILE A 285 -14.86 14.21 -5.35
C ILE A 285 -14.57 15.52 -6.11
N ARG A 286 -15.10 16.66 -5.64
CA ARG A 286 -14.83 17.98 -6.23
C ARG A 286 -13.34 18.32 -6.31
N LEU A 287 -12.56 17.90 -5.31
CA LEU A 287 -11.11 18.11 -5.26
C LEU A 287 -10.33 17.06 -6.08
N ALA A 288 -10.82 15.83 -6.19
CA ALA A 288 -10.12 14.77 -6.90
C ALA A 288 -10.18 14.92 -8.43
N GLU A 289 -11.35 15.28 -8.97
CA GLU A 289 -11.59 15.37 -10.42
C GLU A 289 -10.59 16.29 -11.17
N PRO A 290 -10.32 17.54 -10.70
CA PRO A 290 -9.39 18.45 -11.39
C PRO A 290 -7.94 17.96 -11.40
N THR A 291 -7.57 17.01 -10.54
CA THR A 291 -6.19 16.47 -10.51
C THR A 291 -5.83 15.70 -11.79
N GLN A 292 -6.83 15.17 -12.50
CA GLN A 292 -6.68 14.28 -13.67
C GLN A 292 -5.77 13.06 -13.40
N ARG A 293 -5.48 12.77 -12.13
CA ARG A 293 -4.64 11.64 -11.72
C ARG A 293 -5.53 10.43 -11.43
N ALA A 294 -5.45 9.43 -12.29
CA ALA A 294 -6.28 8.23 -12.22
C ALA A 294 -6.31 7.58 -10.83
N PHE A 295 -5.16 7.45 -10.17
CA PHE A 295 -5.07 6.90 -8.81
C PHE A 295 -5.83 7.74 -7.78
N ILE A 296 -5.71 9.08 -7.83
CA ILE A 296 -6.37 9.99 -6.88
C ILE A 296 -7.89 9.95 -7.04
N ILE A 297 -8.37 9.94 -8.29
CA ILE A 297 -9.80 9.83 -8.58
C ILE A 297 -10.33 8.47 -8.14
N SER A 298 -9.59 7.39 -8.42
CA SER A 298 -9.95 6.04 -7.98
C SER A 298 -10.05 5.94 -6.46
N LEU A 299 -9.05 6.47 -5.73
CA LEU A 299 -9.03 6.52 -4.28
C LEU A 299 -10.26 7.26 -3.71
N ALA A 300 -10.56 8.44 -4.24
CA ALA A 300 -11.69 9.24 -3.79
C ALA A 300 -13.03 8.50 -4.00
N LEU A 301 -13.25 7.95 -5.19
CA LEU A 301 -14.45 7.21 -5.51
C LEU A 301 -14.62 5.93 -4.67
N HIS A 302 -13.54 5.20 -4.43
CA HIS A 302 -13.59 4.02 -3.57
C HIS A 302 -13.87 4.38 -2.11
N SER A 303 -13.20 5.40 -1.55
CA SER A 303 -13.47 5.86 -0.18
C SER A 303 -14.92 6.32 -0.02
N ALA A 304 -15.46 7.02 -1.01
CA ALA A 304 -16.87 7.41 -1.07
C ALA A 304 -17.82 6.19 -1.11
N SER A 305 -17.46 5.14 -1.85
CA SER A 305 -18.29 3.95 -1.98
C SER A 305 -18.53 3.22 -0.65
N VAL A 306 -17.56 3.29 0.29
CA VAL A 306 -17.68 2.63 1.61
C VAL A 306 -18.84 3.22 2.41
N LEU A 307 -19.09 4.53 2.34
CA LEU A 307 -20.28 5.18 2.92
C LEU A 307 -21.57 4.49 2.46
N HIS A 308 -21.72 4.31 1.15
CA HIS A 308 -22.92 3.74 0.54
C HIS A 308 -23.03 2.24 0.79
N LEU A 309 -21.91 1.50 0.79
CA LEU A 309 -21.87 0.07 1.16
C LEU A 309 -22.37 -0.13 2.60
N THR A 310 -21.87 0.66 3.54
CA THR A 310 -22.25 0.56 4.97
C THR A 310 -23.72 0.90 5.17
N LYS A 311 -24.22 1.91 4.45
CA LYS A 311 -25.62 2.34 4.55
C LYS A 311 -26.59 1.38 3.87
N GLY A 312 -26.16 0.61 2.88
CA GLY A 312 -26.99 -0.26 2.05
C GLY A 312 -27.56 0.41 0.80
N ASP A 313 -26.96 1.51 0.36
CA ASP A 313 -27.31 2.23 -0.88
C ASP A 313 -26.55 1.61 -2.07
N TRP A 314 -26.91 0.38 -2.45
CA TRP A 314 -26.15 -0.51 -3.34
C TRP A 314 -25.88 0.08 -4.72
N ALA A 315 -26.86 0.74 -5.34
CA ALA A 315 -26.71 1.34 -6.66
C ALA A 315 -25.70 2.49 -6.65
N GLU A 316 -25.75 3.34 -5.62
CA GLU A 316 -24.81 4.44 -5.42
C GLU A 316 -23.39 3.96 -5.13
N ALA A 317 -23.28 2.89 -4.31
CA ALA A 317 -21.99 2.24 -4.06
C ALA A 317 -21.40 1.70 -5.36
N LEU A 318 -22.18 0.94 -6.13
CA LEU A 318 -21.71 0.31 -7.37
C LEU A 318 -21.30 1.37 -8.42
N ALA A 319 -22.06 2.44 -8.59
CA ALA A 319 -21.73 3.50 -9.54
C ALA A 319 -20.36 4.13 -9.27
N ARG A 320 -20.02 4.37 -7.98
CA ARG A 320 -18.70 4.89 -7.60
C ARG A 320 -17.61 3.87 -7.80
N ILE A 321 -17.86 2.62 -7.45
CA ILE A 321 -16.87 1.54 -7.59
C ILE A 321 -16.55 1.28 -9.07
N GLU A 322 -17.53 1.27 -9.97
CA GLU A 322 -17.30 1.07 -11.41
C GLU A 322 -16.43 2.18 -12.01
N ARG A 323 -16.69 3.45 -11.63
CA ARG A 323 -15.81 4.55 -12.03
C ARG A 323 -14.41 4.39 -11.43
N SER A 324 -14.31 3.95 -10.18
CA SER A 324 -13.02 3.69 -9.51
C SER A 324 -12.24 2.58 -10.22
N ILE A 325 -12.89 1.48 -10.64
CA ILE A 325 -12.28 0.39 -11.43
C ILE A 325 -11.75 0.93 -12.77
N ALA A 326 -12.53 1.74 -13.48
CA ALA A 326 -12.11 2.34 -14.74
C ALA A 326 -10.82 3.19 -14.55
N MET A 327 -10.77 4.00 -13.49
CA MET A 327 -9.60 4.82 -13.17
C MET A 327 -8.39 3.95 -12.76
N ALA A 328 -8.59 2.91 -11.93
CA ALA A 328 -7.52 2.01 -11.51
C ALA A 328 -6.88 1.26 -12.70
N ARG A 329 -7.70 0.87 -13.67
CA ARG A 329 -7.23 0.24 -14.94
C ARG A 329 -6.43 1.24 -15.78
N THR A 330 -6.93 2.45 -15.96
CA THR A 330 -6.25 3.51 -16.72
C THR A 330 -4.90 3.87 -16.09
N GLY A 331 -4.84 3.94 -14.75
CA GLY A 331 -3.62 4.26 -14.00
C GLY A 331 -2.66 3.09 -13.82
N ASN A 332 -2.96 1.90 -14.37
CA ASN A 332 -2.19 0.66 -14.23
C ASN A 332 -1.83 0.33 -12.75
N SER A 333 -2.73 0.67 -11.82
CA SER A 333 -2.54 0.45 -10.39
C SER A 333 -3.01 -0.94 -9.98
N GLY A 334 -2.20 -1.99 -10.25
CA GLY A 334 -2.55 -3.38 -9.96
C GLY A 334 -2.90 -3.65 -8.49
N PHE A 335 -2.21 -2.99 -7.57
CA PHE A 335 -2.48 -3.04 -6.14
C PHE A 335 -3.90 -2.54 -5.81
N TYR A 336 -4.25 -1.35 -6.30
CA TYR A 336 -5.53 -0.72 -5.98
C TYR A 336 -6.70 -1.37 -6.73
N LEU A 337 -6.44 -1.89 -7.94
CA LEU A 337 -7.43 -2.62 -8.74
C LEU A 337 -7.99 -3.84 -7.98
N ALA A 338 -7.14 -4.58 -7.25
CA ALA A 338 -7.59 -5.71 -6.44
C ALA A 338 -8.65 -5.29 -5.41
N TRP A 339 -8.45 -4.16 -4.75
CA TRP A 339 -9.35 -3.62 -3.73
C TRP A 339 -10.71 -3.20 -4.30
N VAL A 340 -10.69 -2.42 -5.38
CA VAL A 340 -11.95 -1.92 -5.97
C VAL A 340 -12.75 -3.02 -6.66
N LEU A 341 -12.09 -4.01 -7.25
CA LEU A 341 -12.77 -5.20 -7.79
C LEU A 341 -13.46 -6.00 -6.69
N ALA A 342 -12.76 -6.29 -5.59
CA ALA A 342 -13.34 -6.99 -4.45
C ALA A 342 -14.52 -6.23 -3.84
N SER A 343 -14.45 -4.91 -3.75
CA SER A 343 -15.53 -4.06 -3.25
C SER A 343 -16.78 -4.07 -4.15
N SER A 344 -16.65 -4.37 -5.46
CA SER A 344 -17.76 -4.39 -6.40
C SER A 344 -18.67 -5.62 -6.25
N VAL A 345 -18.15 -6.72 -5.69
CA VAL A 345 -18.86 -8.02 -5.69
C VAL A 345 -20.12 -7.97 -4.81
N TRP A 346 -20.02 -7.35 -3.65
CA TRP A 346 -21.15 -7.29 -2.72
C TRP A 346 -22.34 -6.46 -3.25
N PRO A 347 -22.19 -5.22 -3.72
CA PRO A 347 -23.33 -4.49 -4.28
C PRO A 347 -23.89 -5.14 -5.55
N LEU A 348 -23.09 -5.77 -6.42
CA LEU A 348 -23.58 -6.55 -7.55
C LEU A 348 -24.50 -7.70 -7.09
N ALA A 349 -24.08 -8.46 -6.08
CA ALA A 349 -24.88 -9.55 -5.54
C ALA A 349 -26.21 -9.04 -4.93
N GLN A 350 -26.18 -7.91 -4.24
CA GLN A 350 -27.37 -7.29 -3.64
C GLN A 350 -28.36 -6.73 -4.67
N LEU A 351 -27.86 -6.29 -5.82
CA LEU A 351 -28.69 -5.79 -6.94
C LEU A 351 -29.22 -6.93 -7.83
N GLY A 352 -28.88 -8.19 -7.53
CA GLY A 352 -29.33 -9.34 -8.31
C GLY A 352 -28.44 -9.65 -9.54
N GLU A 353 -27.34 -8.96 -9.74
CA GLU A 353 -26.39 -9.15 -10.85
C GLU A 353 -25.46 -10.35 -10.60
N ALA A 354 -26.06 -11.52 -10.36
CA ALA A 354 -25.35 -12.71 -9.86
C ALA A 354 -24.21 -13.16 -10.78
N SER A 355 -24.42 -13.12 -12.11
CA SER A 355 -23.41 -13.55 -13.10
C SER A 355 -22.16 -12.67 -13.04
N GLU A 356 -22.32 -11.35 -13.02
CA GLU A 356 -21.20 -10.42 -12.95
C GLU A 356 -20.53 -10.47 -11.57
N ALA A 357 -21.31 -10.62 -10.48
CA ALA A 357 -20.77 -10.80 -9.14
C ALA A 357 -19.84 -12.02 -9.05
N LEU A 358 -20.23 -13.17 -9.59
CA LEU A 358 -19.42 -14.39 -9.61
C LEU A 358 -18.15 -14.23 -10.44
N LYS A 359 -18.24 -13.56 -11.58
CA LYS A 359 -17.08 -13.26 -12.42
C LYS A 359 -16.08 -12.37 -11.68
N ARG A 360 -16.57 -11.30 -11.03
CA ARG A 360 -15.72 -10.39 -10.22
C ARG A 360 -15.12 -11.08 -9.01
N LEU A 361 -15.86 -11.98 -8.35
CA LEU A 361 -15.35 -12.81 -7.27
C LEU A 361 -14.13 -13.64 -7.74
N ALA A 362 -14.28 -14.35 -8.86
CA ALA A 362 -13.22 -15.17 -9.43
C ALA A 362 -12.00 -14.34 -9.89
N GLU A 363 -12.20 -13.09 -10.32
CA GLU A 363 -11.11 -12.18 -10.70
C GLU A 363 -10.40 -11.60 -9.47
N SER A 364 -11.13 -11.19 -8.43
CA SER A 364 -10.58 -10.43 -7.31
C SER A 364 -9.89 -11.30 -6.27
N GLU A 365 -10.38 -12.50 -5.94
CA GLU A 365 -9.81 -13.34 -4.88
C GLU A 365 -8.32 -13.68 -5.13
N PRO A 366 -7.89 -14.13 -6.34
CA PRO A 366 -6.48 -14.37 -6.63
C PRO A 366 -5.60 -13.11 -6.57
N LEU A 367 -6.19 -11.93 -6.81
CA LEU A 367 -5.47 -10.66 -6.67
C LEU A 367 -5.20 -10.34 -5.21
N LEU A 368 -6.18 -10.55 -4.31
CA LEU A 368 -6.02 -10.39 -2.87
C LEU A 368 -4.99 -11.39 -2.31
N ASP A 369 -5.01 -12.65 -2.75
CA ASP A 369 -4.03 -13.66 -2.34
C ASP A 369 -2.60 -13.27 -2.75
N ARG A 370 -2.41 -12.67 -3.91
CA ARG A 370 -1.11 -12.13 -4.33
C ARG A 370 -0.66 -10.97 -3.45
N LEU A 371 -1.55 -10.06 -3.07
CA LEU A 371 -1.23 -8.99 -2.13
C LEU A 371 -0.80 -9.54 -0.78
N ALA A 372 -1.52 -10.56 -0.27
CA ALA A 372 -1.17 -11.25 0.97
C ALA A 372 0.22 -11.91 0.90
N ALA A 373 0.51 -12.60 -0.20
CA ALA A 373 1.80 -13.24 -0.44
C ALA A 373 2.96 -12.22 -0.50
N ASN A 374 2.69 -11.02 -0.99
CA ASN A 374 3.65 -9.91 -1.03
C ASN A 374 3.75 -9.13 0.30
N GLY A 375 3.14 -9.64 1.38
CA GLY A 375 3.24 -9.05 2.71
C GLY A 375 2.25 -7.93 3.02
N THR A 376 1.36 -7.56 2.10
CA THR A 376 0.25 -6.64 2.38
C THR A 376 -0.81 -7.37 3.19
N ARG A 377 -1.11 -6.87 4.39
CA ARG A 377 -2.13 -7.43 5.29
C ARG A 377 -3.23 -6.44 5.65
N ALA A 378 -2.93 -5.15 5.58
CA ALA A 378 -3.90 -4.10 5.87
C ALA A 378 -5.12 -4.20 4.97
N SER A 379 -6.29 -4.06 5.57
CA SER A 379 -7.60 -4.07 4.92
C SER A 379 -8.00 -5.37 4.19
N LEU A 380 -7.13 -6.40 4.11
CA LEU A 380 -7.51 -7.68 3.49
C LEU A 380 -8.69 -8.32 4.22
N CYS A 381 -8.78 -8.15 5.55
CA CYS A 381 -9.93 -8.58 6.33
C CYS A 381 -11.25 -8.00 5.78
N TRP A 382 -11.28 -6.71 5.47
CA TRP A 382 -12.45 -6.05 4.87
C TRP A 382 -12.81 -6.62 3.50
N PHE A 383 -11.81 -6.82 2.62
CA PHE A 383 -12.07 -7.29 1.26
C PHE A 383 -12.53 -8.74 1.22
N TYR A 384 -11.89 -9.65 1.96
CA TYR A 384 -12.40 -11.03 2.09
C TYR A 384 -13.77 -11.07 2.75
N GLY A 385 -14.02 -10.22 3.74
CA GLY A 385 -15.34 -10.06 4.36
C GLY A 385 -16.40 -9.56 3.36
N SER A 386 -16.09 -8.62 2.49
CA SER A 386 -16.95 -8.14 1.40
C SER A 386 -17.30 -9.24 0.41
N LEU A 387 -16.30 -10.04 -0.02
CA LEU A 387 -16.53 -11.21 -0.88
C LEU A 387 -17.42 -12.24 -0.18
N GLY A 388 -17.21 -12.50 1.11
CA GLY A 388 -18.05 -13.40 1.91
C GLY A 388 -19.51 -12.93 2.03
N ARG A 389 -19.74 -11.63 2.23
CA ARG A 389 -21.10 -11.05 2.22
C ARG A 389 -21.77 -11.18 0.87
N ALA A 390 -21.05 -11.02 -0.22
CA ALA A 390 -21.56 -11.29 -1.56
C ALA A 390 -21.99 -12.74 -1.72
N CYS A 391 -21.17 -13.69 -1.23
CA CYS A 391 -21.49 -15.11 -1.25
C CYS A 391 -22.75 -15.41 -0.43
N MET A 392 -22.96 -14.76 0.74
CA MET A 392 -24.21 -14.85 1.49
C MET A 392 -25.43 -14.41 0.66
N ALA A 393 -25.33 -13.26 -0.01
CA ALA A 393 -26.42 -12.75 -0.87
C ALA A 393 -26.71 -13.67 -2.07
N LEU A 394 -25.71 -14.43 -2.54
CA LEU A 394 -25.82 -15.40 -3.64
C LEU A 394 -26.22 -16.81 -3.17
N GLY A 395 -26.52 -17.03 -1.87
CA GLY A 395 -26.82 -18.34 -1.31
C GLY A 395 -25.65 -19.31 -1.20
N ARG A 396 -24.39 -18.83 -1.36
CA ARG A 396 -23.17 -19.65 -1.32
C ARG A 396 -22.58 -19.66 0.10
N ARG A 397 -23.29 -20.25 1.04
CA ARG A 397 -22.98 -20.22 2.47
C ARG A 397 -21.59 -20.76 2.83
N ASP A 398 -21.21 -21.92 2.30
CA ASP A 398 -19.92 -22.54 2.68
C ASP A 398 -18.74 -21.72 2.20
N GLU A 399 -18.87 -21.08 1.06
CA GLU A 399 -17.89 -20.14 0.53
C GLU A 399 -17.85 -18.84 1.34
N ALA A 400 -19.01 -18.33 1.77
CA ALA A 400 -19.07 -17.19 2.68
C ALA A 400 -18.37 -17.49 4.01
N ARG A 401 -18.57 -18.70 4.58
CA ARG A 401 -17.88 -19.16 5.79
C ARG A 401 -16.37 -19.26 5.59
N ARG A 402 -15.93 -19.83 4.45
CA ARG A 402 -14.49 -19.90 4.10
C ARG A 402 -13.87 -18.51 4.03
N LEU A 403 -14.52 -17.57 3.34
CA LEU A 403 -14.05 -16.20 3.17
C LEU A 403 -14.10 -15.40 4.48
N GLY A 404 -15.11 -15.65 5.34
CA GLY A 404 -15.19 -15.07 6.68
C GLY A 404 -14.05 -15.51 7.59
N ASN A 405 -13.69 -16.80 7.58
CA ASN A 405 -12.52 -17.31 8.29
C ASN A 405 -11.22 -16.71 7.73
N ARG A 406 -11.10 -16.62 6.40
CA ARG A 406 -9.96 -15.98 5.76
C ARG A 406 -9.83 -14.51 6.16
N ALA A 407 -10.95 -13.79 6.26
CA ALA A 407 -10.97 -12.42 6.77
C ALA A 407 -10.43 -12.35 8.21
N LEU A 408 -10.84 -13.24 9.11
CA LEU A 408 -10.34 -13.28 10.49
C LEU A 408 -8.83 -13.55 10.59
N GLU A 409 -8.25 -14.34 9.68
CA GLU A 409 -6.79 -14.57 9.63
C GLU A 409 -5.99 -13.25 9.44
N PHE A 410 -6.59 -12.27 8.77
CA PHE A 410 -5.97 -10.97 8.54
C PHE A 410 -6.42 -9.89 9.53
N SER A 411 -7.29 -10.21 10.48
CA SER A 411 -7.90 -9.19 11.36
C SER A 411 -7.00 -8.71 12.49
N LEU A 412 -6.06 -9.51 12.95
CA LEU A 412 -5.15 -9.37 14.11
C LEU A 412 -5.29 -8.07 14.93
N SER A 413 -4.76 -6.96 14.43
CA SER A 413 -4.83 -5.64 15.07
C SER A 413 -5.93 -4.71 14.51
N GLN A 414 -6.72 -5.21 13.52
CA GLN A 414 -7.74 -4.45 12.79
C GLN A 414 -9.14 -4.73 13.39
N LEU A 415 -9.38 -4.21 14.59
CA LEU A 415 -10.50 -4.59 15.46
C LEU A 415 -11.88 -4.36 14.82
N GLY A 416 -12.06 -3.28 14.07
CA GLY A 416 -13.32 -3.00 13.39
C GLY A 416 -13.61 -4.01 12.27
N TYR A 417 -12.61 -4.36 11.49
CA TYR A 417 -12.75 -5.37 10.43
C TYR A 417 -12.96 -6.77 11.01
N ALA A 418 -12.32 -7.09 12.16
CA ALA A 418 -12.60 -8.33 12.89
C ALA A 418 -14.07 -8.44 13.31
N ALA A 419 -14.67 -7.36 13.81
CA ALA A 419 -16.09 -7.32 14.17
C ALA A 419 -17.00 -7.59 12.97
N HIS A 420 -16.68 -7.02 11.80
CA HIS A 420 -17.38 -7.29 10.56
C HIS A 420 -17.24 -8.75 10.09
N ALA A 421 -16.07 -9.35 10.22
CA ALA A 421 -15.86 -10.76 9.86
C ALA A 421 -16.62 -11.71 10.80
N LEU A 422 -16.63 -11.43 12.10
CA LEU A 422 -17.41 -12.18 13.08
C LEU A 422 -18.91 -12.09 12.77
N HIS A 423 -19.43 -10.91 12.44
CA HIS A 423 -20.83 -10.76 12.04
C HIS A 423 -21.15 -11.63 10.80
N LEU A 424 -20.30 -11.62 9.77
CA LEU A 424 -20.45 -12.47 8.58
C LEU A 424 -20.50 -13.96 8.94
N LEU A 425 -19.63 -14.41 9.85
CA LEU A 425 -19.66 -15.80 10.32
C LEU A 425 -20.92 -16.14 11.10
N GLY A 426 -21.47 -15.17 11.84
CA GLY A 426 -22.81 -15.27 12.45
C GLY A 426 -23.91 -15.47 11.40
N ASP A 427 -23.92 -14.66 10.34
CA ASP A 427 -24.86 -14.80 9.22
C ASP A 427 -24.72 -16.16 8.51
N ALA A 428 -23.47 -16.63 8.29
CA ALA A 428 -23.22 -17.92 7.68
C ALA A 428 -23.68 -19.10 8.56
N ALA A 429 -23.52 -19.00 9.90
CA ALA A 429 -23.97 -20.00 10.85
C ALA A 429 -25.50 -20.02 10.99
N THR A 430 -26.18 -18.88 10.84
CA THR A 430 -27.64 -18.75 10.96
C THR A 430 -28.36 -18.80 9.60
N HIS A 431 -27.74 -19.37 8.57
CA HIS A 431 -28.36 -19.55 7.28
C HIS A 431 -29.55 -20.55 7.37
N PRO A 432 -30.71 -20.29 6.73
CA PRO A 432 -31.93 -21.13 6.88
C PRO A 432 -31.73 -22.61 6.57
N GLU A 433 -30.82 -22.94 5.65
CA GLU A 433 -30.57 -24.35 5.26
C GLU A 433 -29.88 -25.18 6.35
N GLN A 434 -29.08 -24.53 7.22
CA GLN A 434 -28.36 -25.18 8.31
C GLN A 434 -28.14 -24.16 9.43
N PHE A 435 -29.15 -24.00 10.26
CA PHE A 435 -29.17 -23.01 11.33
C PHE A 435 -28.46 -23.53 12.57
N ASP A 436 -27.19 -23.11 12.75
CA ASP A 436 -26.42 -23.39 13.97
C ASP A 436 -26.59 -22.23 14.96
N VAL A 437 -27.50 -22.45 15.90
CA VAL A 437 -27.90 -21.45 16.90
C VAL A 437 -26.74 -21.03 17.79
N GLU A 438 -25.92 -21.98 18.25
CA GLU A 438 -24.83 -21.72 19.21
C GLU A 438 -23.68 -20.97 18.55
N ALA A 439 -23.25 -21.44 17.39
CA ALA A 439 -22.19 -20.75 16.63
C ALA A 439 -22.64 -19.35 16.21
N GLY A 440 -23.88 -19.22 15.70
CA GLY A 440 -24.41 -17.92 15.28
C GLY A 440 -24.49 -16.91 16.42
N GLU A 441 -25.07 -17.31 17.55
CA GLU A 441 -25.15 -16.46 18.74
C GLU A 441 -23.75 -16.06 19.25
N GLY A 442 -22.84 -17.01 19.31
CA GLY A 442 -21.47 -16.78 19.76
C GLY A 442 -20.75 -15.72 18.89
N HIS A 443 -20.85 -15.85 17.58
CA HIS A 443 -20.26 -14.90 16.64
C HIS A 443 -20.89 -13.51 16.71
N TYR A 444 -22.24 -13.41 16.75
CA TYR A 444 -22.91 -12.11 16.88
C TYR A 444 -22.60 -11.41 18.19
N ARG A 445 -22.53 -12.11 19.32
CA ARG A 445 -22.15 -11.51 20.61
C ARG A 445 -20.73 -10.97 20.62
N GLN A 446 -19.79 -11.71 20.04
CA GLN A 446 -18.40 -11.24 19.92
C GLN A 446 -18.33 -10.00 19.01
N ALA A 447 -19.03 -10.03 17.87
CA ALA A 447 -19.12 -8.89 16.97
C ALA A 447 -19.75 -7.67 17.65
N LEU A 448 -20.85 -7.88 18.39
CA LEU A 448 -21.56 -6.84 19.12
C LEU A 448 -20.65 -6.15 20.15
N ALA A 449 -20.00 -6.94 21.01
CA ALA A 449 -19.10 -6.41 22.03
C ALA A 449 -17.94 -5.60 21.44
N ALA A 450 -17.40 -6.02 20.31
CA ALA A 450 -16.39 -5.26 19.59
C ALA A 450 -16.95 -3.96 18.97
N ALA A 451 -18.12 -4.07 18.30
CA ALA A 451 -18.77 -2.94 17.64
C ALA A 451 -19.20 -1.85 18.64
N GLU A 452 -19.76 -2.23 19.80
CA GLU A 452 -20.12 -1.29 20.87
C GLU A 452 -18.90 -0.52 21.40
N ARG A 453 -17.80 -1.23 21.67
CA ARG A 453 -16.53 -0.62 22.13
C ARG A 453 -15.97 0.38 21.14
N LEU A 454 -16.15 0.13 19.84
CA LEU A 454 -15.61 0.95 18.75
C LEU A 454 -16.61 2.00 18.23
N GLY A 455 -17.82 2.09 18.82
CA GLY A 455 -18.85 3.03 18.42
C GLY A 455 -19.49 2.73 17.05
N MET A 456 -19.37 1.50 16.53
CA MET A 456 -19.83 1.11 15.19
C MET A 456 -21.35 0.91 15.14
N ARG A 457 -22.10 2.00 15.24
CA ARG A 457 -23.59 1.95 15.34
C ARG A 457 -24.26 1.10 14.26
N PRO A 458 -23.89 1.18 12.96
CA PRO A 458 -24.47 0.30 11.93
C PRO A 458 -24.25 -1.19 12.23
N LEU A 459 -23.04 -1.58 12.64
CA LEU A 459 -22.72 -2.97 12.93
C LEU A 459 -23.39 -3.46 14.21
N VAL A 460 -23.51 -2.62 15.25
CA VAL A 460 -24.32 -2.90 16.44
C VAL A 460 -25.76 -3.27 16.04
N ALA A 461 -26.38 -2.49 15.16
CA ALA A 461 -27.71 -2.78 14.67
C ALA A 461 -27.77 -4.09 13.87
N HIS A 462 -26.78 -4.39 13.04
CA HIS A 462 -26.72 -5.66 12.32
C HIS A 462 -26.57 -6.85 13.29
N CYS A 463 -25.75 -6.73 14.34
CA CYS A 463 -25.62 -7.77 15.37
C CYS A 463 -26.95 -8.00 16.12
N HIS A 464 -27.66 -6.93 16.47
CA HIS A 464 -28.99 -7.04 17.09
C HIS A 464 -29.99 -7.70 16.15
N LEU A 465 -29.98 -7.40 14.86
CA LEU A 465 -30.84 -8.09 13.88
C LEU A 465 -30.52 -9.60 13.82
N GLY A 466 -29.24 -9.98 13.82
CA GLY A 466 -28.82 -11.37 13.85
C GLY A 466 -29.25 -12.10 15.13
N LEU A 467 -29.03 -11.49 16.31
CA LEU A 467 -29.47 -12.02 17.60
C LEU A 467 -30.99 -12.13 17.70
N GLY A 468 -31.72 -11.18 17.14
CA GLY A 468 -33.19 -11.24 17.05
C GLY A 468 -33.66 -12.47 16.29
N ARG A 469 -33.04 -12.80 15.15
CA ARG A 469 -33.32 -14.04 14.38
C ARG A 469 -32.99 -15.31 15.18
N VAL A 470 -31.91 -15.33 15.91
CA VAL A 470 -31.53 -16.45 16.79
C VAL A 470 -32.59 -16.65 17.88
N CYS A 471 -33.02 -15.56 18.54
CA CYS A 471 -34.08 -15.62 19.57
C CYS A 471 -35.44 -16.08 19.01
N LEU A 472 -35.82 -15.63 17.81
CA LEU A 472 -37.02 -16.12 17.12
C LEU A 472 -36.95 -17.63 16.88
N HIS A 473 -35.82 -18.12 16.40
CA HIS A 473 -35.60 -19.55 16.15
C HIS A 473 -35.71 -20.40 17.43
N ARG A 474 -35.30 -19.84 18.58
CA ARG A 474 -35.42 -20.48 19.91
C ARG A 474 -36.84 -20.32 20.54
N GLY A 475 -37.73 -19.57 19.93
CA GLY A 475 -39.03 -19.26 20.51
C GLY A 475 -38.98 -18.21 21.65
N GLN A 476 -37.87 -17.51 21.81
CA GLN A 476 -37.66 -16.48 22.86
C GLN A 476 -38.20 -15.12 22.42
N ARG A 477 -39.50 -14.97 22.33
CA ARG A 477 -40.18 -13.81 21.72
C ARG A 477 -39.82 -12.48 22.36
N ASP A 478 -39.73 -12.40 23.69
CA ASP A 478 -39.46 -11.14 24.40
C ASP A 478 -38.00 -10.66 24.07
N GLN A 479 -37.03 -11.56 24.08
CA GLN A 479 -35.66 -11.24 23.71
C GLN A 479 -35.54 -10.90 22.22
N ALA A 480 -36.28 -11.61 21.36
CA ALA A 480 -36.32 -11.27 19.94
C ALA A 480 -36.85 -9.85 19.71
N SER A 481 -37.97 -9.51 20.38
CA SER A 481 -38.57 -8.16 20.31
C SER A 481 -37.58 -7.08 20.76
N TYR A 482 -36.85 -7.32 21.86
CA TYR A 482 -35.81 -6.41 22.33
C TYR A 482 -34.74 -6.15 21.27
N HIS A 483 -34.15 -7.23 20.72
CA HIS A 483 -33.08 -7.10 19.74
C HIS A 483 -33.58 -6.48 18.42
N LEU A 484 -34.76 -6.86 17.93
CA LEU A 484 -35.31 -6.30 16.70
C LEU A 484 -35.69 -4.82 16.86
N ALA A 485 -36.20 -4.42 18.03
CA ALA A 485 -36.47 -3.02 18.33
C ALA A 485 -35.20 -2.18 18.38
N ALA A 486 -34.13 -2.68 18.99
CA ALA A 486 -32.81 -2.00 19.00
C ALA A 486 -32.27 -1.81 17.57
N ALA A 487 -32.36 -2.85 16.72
CA ALA A 487 -31.90 -2.77 15.33
C ALA A 487 -32.72 -1.74 14.53
N THR A 488 -34.07 -1.83 14.59
CA THR A 488 -34.95 -0.91 13.82
C THR A 488 -34.82 0.53 14.26
N THR A 489 -34.62 0.78 15.56
CA THR A 489 -34.39 2.13 16.09
C THR A 489 -33.10 2.73 15.48
N THR A 490 -32.00 2.00 15.54
CA THR A 490 -30.73 2.48 15.00
C THR A 490 -30.78 2.68 13.48
N TYR A 491 -31.37 1.76 12.72
CA TYR A 491 -31.53 1.91 11.28
C TYR A 491 -32.37 3.13 10.89
N ARG A 492 -33.44 3.40 11.66
CA ARG A 492 -34.28 4.57 11.44
C ARG A 492 -33.54 5.88 11.75
N GLU A 493 -32.86 5.95 12.87
CA GLU A 493 -32.09 7.11 13.27
C GLU A 493 -30.95 7.44 12.29
N THR A 494 -30.31 6.41 11.73
CA THR A 494 -29.19 6.57 10.80
C THR A 494 -29.61 6.65 9.34
N GLY A 495 -30.90 6.42 9.02
CA GLY A 495 -31.41 6.48 7.64
C GLY A 495 -30.99 5.29 6.78
N MET A 496 -30.77 4.12 7.37
CA MET A 496 -30.42 2.87 6.68
C MET A 496 -31.68 2.14 6.16
N ALA A 497 -32.35 2.73 5.17
CA ALA A 497 -33.68 2.31 4.70
C ALA A 497 -33.75 0.83 4.26
N TYR A 498 -32.75 0.35 3.53
CA TYR A 498 -32.66 -1.05 3.10
C TYR A 498 -32.67 -2.01 4.31
N TRP A 499 -31.85 -1.74 5.31
CA TRP A 499 -31.72 -2.57 6.50
C TRP A 499 -32.93 -2.46 7.43
N LEU A 500 -33.54 -1.27 7.51
CA LEU A 500 -34.76 -1.05 8.26
C LEU A 500 -35.88 -1.95 7.72
N ALA A 501 -36.10 -1.98 6.40
CA ALA A 501 -37.12 -2.84 5.79
C ALA A 501 -36.87 -4.33 6.09
N GLN A 502 -35.58 -4.77 6.09
CA GLN A 502 -35.23 -6.14 6.43
C GLN A 502 -35.54 -6.49 7.90
N ALA A 503 -35.32 -5.54 8.82
CA ALA A 503 -35.58 -5.74 10.24
C ALA A 503 -37.11 -5.75 10.53
N GLU A 504 -37.87 -4.83 9.94
CA GLU A 504 -39.35 -4.77 10.07
C GLU A 504 -39.99 -6.03 9.54
N ALA A 505 -39.50 -6.60 8.43
CA ALA A 505 -39.99 -7.88 7.91
C ALA A 505 -39.77 -9.07 8.86
N GLN A 506 -38.78 -9.02 9.77
CA GLN A 506 -38.63 -10.05 10.80
C GLN A 506 -39.56 -9.85 11.99
N MET A 507 -40.01 -8.63 12.29
CA MET A 507 -40.95 -8.35 13.38
C MET A 507 -42.38 -8.86 13.05
N CYS A 508 -42.68 -9.06 11.78
CA CYS A 508 -44.00 -9.57 11.32
C CYS A 508 -44.11 -11.10 11.33
N LYS A 509 -43.04 -11.80 11.64
CA LYS A 509 -42.99 -13.28 11.74
C LYS A 509 -43.13 -13.73 13.18
#